data_d3e9a437b39f6650faf03c09e8ebd96c
#
_entry.id   d3e9a437b39f6650faf03c09e8ebd96c
#
_cell.length_a   1.000
_cell.length_b   1.000
_cell.length_c   1.000
_cell.angle_alpha   90.00
_cell.angle_beta   90.00
_cell.angle_gamma   90.00
#
_symmetry.space_group_name_H-M   'P 1'
#
loop_
_entity.id
_entity.type
_entity.pdbx_description
1 polymer ?
#
loop_
_entity_poly.entity_id
_entity_poly.type
_entity_poly.pdbx_seq_one_letter_code
_entity_poly.pdbx_strand_id
1 'polypeptide(L)'
;MALHAWEGDADLWRHFLQGSREAFTVLYASFAPLLYNYGCKQCADPRLVEDCLQDVFEYLLQHRTHLSEVTNVKAYLLKAYRRALLRKISNVRKNVPAVLTDESSFAVMLSPESMLIAQQSELRRKEQVKAALNALPPRMKEALFLRFYEDLPFEDIAAIMEIDQRSVYKMIYNAFDKLRQKLAGFPLWTLFLAIWL
;
A
#
# COMPACT_ATOMS: atom_id res chain seq x y z
N MET A 1 22.72 -7.72 15.36
CA MET A 1 22.90 -9.10 15.84
C MET A 1 21.85 -9.97 15.19
N ALA A 2 22.25 -11.07 14.56
CA ALA A 2 21.44 -12.14 13.92
C ALA A 2 20.36 -11.72 12.91
N LEU A 3 20.74 -10.98 11.85
CA LEU A 3 19.85 -10.58 10.73
C LEU A 3 19.89 -11.57 9.56
N HIS A 4 20.39 -12.79 9.74
CA HIS A 4 20.61 -13.75 8.64
C HIS A 4 20.12 -15.18 8.95
N ALA A 5 19.03 -15.33 9.70
CA ALA A 5 18.53 -16.66 10.03
C ALA A 5 17.57 -17.24 8.99
N TRP A 6 17.06 -16.43 8.03
CA TRP A 6 16.04 -16.89 7.06
C TRP A 6 16.44 -16.55 5.62
N GLU A 7 16.22 -17.50 4.70
CA GLU A 7 16.54 -17.38 3.27
C GLU A 7 15.51 -16.51 2.48
N GLY A 8 14.67 -15.74 3.19
CA GLY A 8 13.67 -14.84 2.63
C GLY A 8 12.35 -14.86 3.38
N ASP A 9 11.40 -14.07 2.89
CA ASP A 9 10.10 -13.86 3.55
C ASP A 9 9.29 -15.16 3.69
N ALA A 10 9.33 -16.05 2.70
CA ALA A 10 8.60 -17.32 2.74
C ALA A 10 9.16 -18.26 3.82
N ASP A 11 10.48 -18.28 4.00
CA ASP A 11 11.11 -19.06 5.06
C ASP A 11 10.84 -18.47 6.44
N LEU A 12 10.93 -17.15 6.58
CA LEU A 12 10.52 -16.42 7.78
C LEU A 12 9.06 -16.74 8.15
N TRP A 13 8.15 -16.76 7.18
CA TRP A 13 6.75 -17.09 7.37
C TRP A 13 6.58 -18.52 7.87
N ARG A 14 7.29 -19.49 7.29
CA ARG A 14 7.24 -20.89 7.73
C ARG A 14 7.66 -21.06 9.19
N HIS A 15 8.75 -20.41 9.62
CA HIS A 15 9.19 -20.42 11.01
C HIS A 15 8.18 -19.74 11.94
N PHE A 16 7.54 -18.67 11.50
CA PHE A 16 6.44 -18.06 12.24
C PHE A 16 5.28 -19.07 12.43
N LEU A 17 4.86 -19.78 11.39
CA LEU A 17 3.81 -20.81 11.48
C LEU A 17 4.18 -21.93 12.47
N GLN A 18 5.45 -22.29 12.56
CA GLN A 18 5.99 -23.26 13.53
C GLN A 18 6.05 -22.71 14.97
N GLY A 19 5.76 -21.44 15.18
CA GLY A 19 5.66 -20.81 16.50
C GLY A 19 6.92 -20.08 16.98
N SER A 20 7.89 -19.81 16.11
CA SER A 20 9.07 -19.03 16.46
C SER A 20 8.66 -17.57 16.81
N ARG A 21 8.94 -17.16 18.04
CA ARG A 21 8.74 -15.77 18.48
C ARG A 21 9.69 -14.79 17.78
N GLU A 22 10.92 -15.25 17.49
CA GLU A 22 11.90 -14.45 16.76
C GLU A 22 11.42 -14.18 15.34
N ALA A 23 10.91 -15.21 14.65
CA ALA A 23 10.34 -15.05 13.32
C ALA A 23 9.15 -14.06 13.33
N PHE A 24 8.27 -14.12 14.33
CA PHE A 24 7.20 -13.15 14.48
C PHE A 24 7.72 -11.73 14.69
N THR A 25 8.74 -11.55 15.54
CA THR A 25 9.32 -10.23 15.79
C THR A 25 9.91 -9.61 14.51
N VAL A 26 10.63 -10.42 13.73
CA VAL A 26 11.22 -9.96 12.46
C VAL A 26 10.13 -9.69 11.41
N LEU A 27 9.11 -10.55 11.32
CA LEU A 27 7.97 -10.36 10.43
C LEU A 27 7.23 -9.05 10.76
N TYR A 28 6.97 -8.79 12.04
CA TYR A 28 6.37 -7.53 12.47
C TYR A 28 7.26 -6.33 12.09
N ALA A 29 8.54 -6.37 12.44
CA ALA A 29 9.48 -5.27 12.16
C ALA A 29 9.62 -4.98 10.66
N SER A 30 9.57 -6.01 9.81
CA SER A 30 9.71 -5.89 8.36
C SER A 30 8.45 -5.34 7.69
N PHE A 31 7.26 -5.77 8.11
CA PHE A 31 6.02 -5.48 7.41
C PHE A 31 5.14 -4.43 8.06
N ALA A 32 5.26 -4.16 9.37
CA ALA A 32 4.43 -3.17 10.03
C ALA A 32 4.60 -1.74 9.45
N PRO A 33 5.82 -1.25 9.14
CA PRO A 33 5.99 0.06 8.53
C PRO A 33 5.32 0.17 7.14
N LEU A 34 5.41 -0.88 6.32
CA LEU A 34 4.79 -0.97 5.01
C LEU A 34 3.25 -0.91 5.12
N LEU A 35 2.68 -1.74 5.98
CA LEU A 35 1.23 -1.79 6.19
C LEU A 35 0.69 -0.50 6.79
N TYR A 36 1.42 0.12 7.73
CA TYR A 36 1.08 1.42 8.28
C TYR A 36 1.07 2.51 7.20
N ASN A 37 2.13 2.59 6.39
CA ASN A 37 2.21 3.53 5.29
C ASN A 37 1.05 3.36 4.29
N TYR A 38 0.74 2.11 3.92
CA TYR A 38 -0.41 1.80 3.09
C TYR A 38 -1.73 2.24 3.75
N GLY A 39 -1.89 1.97 5.04
CA GLY A 39 -3.08 2.33 5.81
C GLY A 39 -3.31 3.84 5.88
N CYS A 40 -2.27 4.64 6.12
CA CYS A 40 -2.34 6.10 6.12
C CYS A 40 -2.73 6.69 4.77
N LYS A 41 -2.50 5.97 3.65
CA LYS A 41 -3.00 6.38 2.33
C LYS A 41 -4.49 6.10 2.15
N GLN A 42 -5.01 5.06 2.80
CA GLN A 42 -6.42 4.65 2.74
C GLN A 42 -7.30 5.38 3.74
N CYS A 43 -6.75 5.80 4.88
CA CYS A 43 -7.47 6.37 6.01
C CYS A 43 -6.70 7.57 6.59
N ALA A 44 -7.42 8.67 6.81
CA ALA A 44 -6.84 9.89 7.40
C ALA A 44 -6.72 9.81 8.93
N ASP A 45 -7.33 8.82 9.58
CA ASP A 45 -7.24 8.62 11.04
C ASP A 45 -6.09 7.65 11.38
N PRO A 46 -4.95 8.15 11.90
CA PRO A 46 -3.80 7.31 12.23
C PRO A 46 -4.11 6.29 13.32
N ARG A 47 -4.99 6.62 14.26
CA ARG A 47 -5.36 5.70 15.36
C ARG A 47 -6.09 4.48 14.84
N LEU A 48 -7.03 4.68 13.91
CA LEU A 48 -7.73 3.58 13.26
C LEU A 48 -6.79 2.71 12.44
N VAL A 49 -5.79 3.32 11.81
CA VAL A 49 -4.73 2.61 11.06
C VAL A 49 -3.89 1.75 12.00
N GLU A 50 -3.42 2.30 13.13
CA GLU A 50 -2.64 1.59 14.16
C GLU A 50 -3.43 0.46 14.80
N ASP A 51 -4.67 0.71 15.22
CA ASP A 51 -5.55 -0.29 15.79
C ASP A 51 -5.82 -1.44 14.80
N CYS A 52 -5.97 -1.12 13.50
CA CYS A 52 -6.14 -2.15 12.49
C CYS A 52 -4.88 -2.98 12.28
N LEU A 53 -3.72 -2.34 12.34
CA LEU A 53 -2.42 -3.00 12.23
C LEU A 53 -2.22 -3.99 13.38
N GLN A 54 -2.49 -3.56 14.61
CA GLN A 54 -2.40 -4.42 15.79
C GLN A 54 -3.35 -5.61 15.68
N ASP A 55 -4.62 -5.38 15.35
CA ASP A 55 -5.62 -6.45 15.19
C ASP A 55 -5.18 -7.52 14.19
N VAL A 56 -4.59 -7.10 13.06
CA VAL A 56 -4.13 -8.04 12.03
C VAL A 56 -2.97 -8.89 12.54
N PHE A 57 -1.98 -8.31 13.20
CA PHE A 57 -0.86 -9.09 13.75
C PHE A 57 -1.27 -9.95 14.95
N GLU A 58 -2.19 -9.48 15.77
CA GLU A 58 -2.78 -10.28 16.84
C GLU A 58 -3.54 -11.48 16.29
N TYR A 59 -4.37 -11.26 15.28
CA TYR A 59 -5.08 -12.33 14.58
C TYR A 59 -4.12 -13.38 14.00
N LEU A 60 -3.03 -12.95 13.35
CA LEU A 60 -2.01 -13.85 12.82
C LEU A 60 -1.39 -14.70 13.92
N LEU A 61 -1.07 -14.09 15.07
CA LEU A 61 -0.45 -14.79 16.19
C LEU A 61 -1.40 -15.82 16.82
N GLN A 62 -2.66 -15.43 16.99
CA GLN A 62 -3.67 -16.31 17.59
C GLN A 62 -4.07 -17.49 16.70
N HIS A 63 -4.07 -17.27 15.37
CA HIS A 63 -4.55 -18.25 14.40
C HIS A 63 -3.45 -18.92 13.59
N ARG A 64 -2.17 -18.75 13.99
CA ARG A 64 -1.01 -19.23 13.22
C ARG A 64 -1.08 -20.68 12.77
N THR A 65 -1.65 -21.56 13.62
CA THR A 65 -1.78 -23.00 13.35
C THR A 65 -2.81 -23.34 12.27
N HIS A 66 -3.67 -22.37 11.91
CA HIS A 66 -4.70 -22.52 10.88
C HIS A 66 -4.32 -21.75 9.59
N LEU A 67 -3.19 -21.04 9.62
CA LEU A 67 -2.71 -20.32 8.44
C LEU A 67 -1.92 -21.29 7.55
N SER A 68 -2.06 -21.10 6.24
CA SER A 68 -1.30 -21.85 5.24
C SER A 68 0.05 -21.19 4.93
N GLU A 69 0.96 -21.97 4.40
CA GLU A 69 2.16 -21.41 3.76
C GLU A 69 1.77 -20.53 2.57
N VAL A 70 2.50 -19.43 2.40
CA VAL A 70 2.29 -18.50 1.31
C VAL A 70 3.61 -18.23 0.61
N THR A 71 3.56 -18.06 -0.70
CA THR A 71 4.73 -17.76 -1.53
C THR A 71 5.09 -16.29 -1.47
N ASN A 72 4.11 -15.40 -1.41
CA ASN A 72 4.29 -13.96 -1.29
C ASN A 72 3.66 -13.45 0.00
N VAL A 73 4.48 -13.39 1.06
CA VAL A 73 4.08 -12.93 2.40
C VAL A 73 3.60 -11.48 2.37
N LYS A 74 4.30 -10.62 1.61
CA LYS A 74 3.95 -9.20 1.43
C LYS A 74 2.54 -9.05 0.87
N ALA A 75 2.23 -9.74 -0.22
CA ALA A 75 0.92 -9.69 -0.84
C ALA A 75 -0.18 -10.24 0.07
N TYR A 76 0.10 -11.33 0.78
CA TYR A 76 -0.83 -11.91 1.75
C TYR A 76 -1.17 -10.91 2.88
N LEU A 77 -0.16 -10.30 3.48
CA LEU A 77 -0.33 -9.34 4.56
C LEU A 77 -1.06 -8.08 4.09
N LEU A 78 -0.72 -7.53 2.93
CA LEU A 78 -1.42 -6.39 2.33
C LEU A 78 -2.89 -6.72 2.08
N LYS A 79 -3.20 -7.91 1.55
CA LYS A 79 -4.59 -8.35 1.33
C LYS A 79 -5.37 -8.44 2.63
N ALA A 80 -4.81 -9.10 3.65
CA ALA A 80 -5.44 -9.26 4.96
C ALA A 80 -5.68 -7.90 5.62
N TYR A 81 -4.68 -7.04 5.62
CA TYR A 81 -4.73 -5.71 6.22
C TYR A 81 -5.72 -4.80 5.49
N ARG A 82 -5.68 -4.75 4.15
CA ARG A 82 -6.63 -3.97 3.35
C ARG A 82 -8.08 -4.35 3.68
N ARG A 83 -8.36 -5.64 3.72
CA ARG A 83 -9.69 -6.16 4.02
C ARG A 83 -10.16 -5.77 5.43
N ALA A 84 -9.29 -5.88 6.42
CA ALA A 84 -9.56 -5.46 7.80
C ALA A 84 -9.80 -3.95 7.90
N LEU A 85 -8.93 -3.14 7.27
CA LEU A 85 -9.01 -1.68 7.29
C LEU A 85 -10.28 -1.16 6.62
N LEU A 86 -10.61 -1.65 5.43
CA LEU A 86 -11.85 -1.24 4.73
C LEU A 86 -13.11 -1.62 5.53
N ARG A 87 -13.10 -2.76 6.22
CA ARG A 87 -14.19 -3.15 7.12
C ARG A 87 -14.31 -2.20 8.31
N LYS A 88 -13.19 -1.84 8.96
CA LYS A 88 -13.18 -0.85 10.07
C LYS A 88 -13.68 0.52 9.59
N ILE A 89 -13.18 1.02 8.47
CA ILE A 89 -13.64 2.29 7.88
C ILE A 89 -15.15 2.26 7.61
N SER A 90 -15.66 1.18 7.01
CA SER A 90 -17.09 1.02 6.73
C SER A 90 -17.94 1.01 8.00
N ASN A 91 -17.47 0.36 9.07
CA ASN A 91 -18.19 0.31 10.35
C ASN A 91 -18.23 1.69 11.04
N VAL A 92 -17.12 2.44 11.02
CA VAL A 92 -17.10 3.81 11.54
C VAL A 92 -18.07 4.70 10.76
N ARG A 93 -18.07 4.59 9.43
CA ARG A 93 -18.99 5.38 8.55
C ARG A 93 -20.47 5.09 8.80
N LYS A 94 -20.84 3.85 9.11
CA LYS A 94 -22.23 3.51 9.45
C LYS A 94 -22.72 4.17 10.74
N ASN A 95 -21.81 4.51 11.64
CA ASN A 95 -22.10 5.08 12.95
C ASN A 95 -21.98 6.63 13.00
N VAL A 96 -21.62 7.28 11.86
CA VAL A 96 -21.47 8.74 11.75
C VAL A 96 -22.49 9.28 10.76
N PRO A 97 -23.22 10.39 11.05
CA PRO A 97 -24.14 11.02 10.10
C PRO A 97 -23.44 11.38 8.78
N ALA A 98 -24.14 11.21 7.67
CA ALA A 98 -23.65 11.20 6.28
C ALA A 98 -22.91 12.46 5.76
N VAL A 99 -22.61 13.44 6.60
CA VAL A 99 -22.06 14.75 6.18
C VAL A 99 -20.54 14.76 5.98
N LEU A 100 -19.82 13.69 6.40
CA LEU A 100 -18.34 13.64 6.37
C LEU A 100 -17.77 12.45 5.59
N THR A 101 -18.54 11.82 4.71
CA THR A 101 -18.07 10.65 3.97
C THR A 101 -17.60 11.03 2.58
N ASP A 102 -16.35 11.45 2.48
CA ASP A 102 -15.64 11.41 1.19
C ASP A 102 -15.23 9.96 0.90
N GLU A 103 -15.64 9.45 -0.28
CA GLU A 103 -15.40 8.06 -0.69
C GLU A 103 -13.90 7.80 -0.73
N SER A 104 -13.46 6.71 -0.10
CA SER A 104 -12.10 6.14 -0.03
C SER A 104 -11.00 7.05 -0.60
N SER A 105 -10.41 7.88 0.26
CA SER A 105 -9.32 8.77 -0.15
C SER A 105 -7.99 8.02 -0.13
N PHE A 106 -7.53 7.49 -1.25
CA PHE A 106 -6.14 7.07 -1.35
C PHE A 106 -5.26 8.29 -1.59
N ALA A 107 -4.55 8.76 -0.57
CA ALA A 107 -3.67 9.93 -0.67
C ALA A 107 -2.28 9.54 -1.17
N VAL A 108 -1.81 10.19 -2.25
CA VAL A 108 -0.41 10.08 -2.67
C VAL A 108 0.39 11.14 -1.91
N MET A 109 1.22 10.70 -0.97
CA MET A 109 2.19 11.56 -0.30
C MET A 109 3.56 11.29 -0.91
N LEU A 110 4.21 12.34 -1.45
CA LEU A 110 5.62 12.26 -1.85
C LEU A 110 6.48 12.27 -0.58
N SER A 111 7.57 11.50 -0.58
CA SER A 111 8.50 11.48 0.56
C SER A 111 9.08 12.88 0.82
N PRO A 112 9.19 13.31 2.09
CA PRO A 112 9.82 14.59 2.43
C PRO A 112 11.29 14.71 1.98
N GLU A 113 11.99 13.57 1.91
CA GLU A 113 13.41 13.52 1.53
C GLU A 113 13.64 13.95 0.08
N SER A 114 12.67 13.73 -0.81
CA SER A 114 12.76 14.18 -2.20
C SER A 114 12.62 15.70 -2.38
N MET A 115 12.29 16.43 -1.32
CA MET A 115 12.07 17.91 -1.38
C MET A 115 13.32 18.74 -1.07
N LEU A 116 14.36 18.15 -0.48
CA LEU A 116 15.49 18.91 0.09
C LEU A 116 16.57 19.36 -0.91
N ILE A 117 16.59 18.89 -2.16
CA ILE A 117 17.71 19.14 -3.11
C ILE A 117 17.25 19.69 -4.47
N ALA A 118 16.01 20.09 -4.64
CA ALA A 118 15.50 20.45 -5.96
C ALA A 118 15.61 21.96 -6.25
N GLN A 119 16.16 22.33 -7.42
CA GLN A 119 16.07 23.66 -7.99
C GLN A 119 14.59 24.05 -8.20
N GLN A 120 14.29 25.35 -8.18
CA GLN A 120 12.91 25.87 -8.23
C GLN A 120 12.04 25.33 -9.39
N SER A 121 12.67 24.96 -10.52
CA SER A 121 12.01 24.34 -11.68
C SER A 121 11.58 22.89 -11.41
N GLU A 122 12.34 22.15 -10.61
CA GLU A 122 12.00 20.76 -10.21
C GLU A 122 10.90 20.71 -9.15
N LEU A 123 10.88 21.68 -8.24
CA LEU A 123 9.78 21.80 -7.26
C LEU A 123 8.43 21.99 -7.96
N ARG A 124 8.35 22.89 -8.94
CA ARG A 124 7.13 23.09 -9.73
C ARG A 124 6.71 21.83 -10.48
N ARG A 125 7.67 21.07 -11.03
CA ARG A 125 7.40 19.80 -11.71
C ARG A 125 6.84 18.74 -10.73
N LYS A 126 7.46 18.61 -9.56
CA LYS A 126 7.00 17.69 -8.50
C LYS A 126 5.58 18.04 -8.05
N GLU A 127 5.27 19.33 -7.87
CA GLU A 127 3.92 19.78 -7.51
C GLU A 127 2.88 19.45 -8.60
N GLN A 128 3.22 19.64 -9.87
CA GLN A 128 2.34 19.33 -10.99
C GLN A 128 2.06 17.81 -11.08
N VAL A 129 3.09 16.97 -10.91
CA VAL A 129 2.93 15.50 -10.88
C VAL A 129 2.08 15.09 -9.68
N LYS A 130 2.34 15.64 -8.49
CA LYS A 130 1.55 15.39 -7.28
C LYS A 130 0.08 15.78 -7.48
N ALA A 131 -0.18 16.93 -8.06
CA ALA A 131 -1.55 17.39 -8.38
C ALA A 131 -2.24 16.46 -9.38
N ALA A 132 -1.52 16.02 -10.42
CA ALA A 132 -2.04 15.10 -11.42
C ALA A 132 -2.35 13.72 -10.82
N LEU A 133 -1.47 13.17 -9.96
CA LEU A 133 -1.69 11.92 -9.24
C LEU A 133 -2.88 12.04 -8.27
N ASN A 134 -2.97 13.13 -7.51
CA ASN A 134 -4.08 13.34 -6.57
C ASN A 134 -5.44 13.48 -7.27
N ALA A 135 -5.46 13.90 -8.53
CA ALA A 135 -6.67 14.01 -9.31
C ALA A 135 -7.15 12.67 -9.92
N LEU A 136 -6.39 11.57 -9.75
CA LEU A 136 -6.83 10.24 -10.15
C LEU A 136 -7.86 9.69 -9.15
N PRO A 137 -8.80 8.85 -9.63
CA PRO A 137 -9.69 8.09 -8.76
C PRO A 137 -8.89 7.26 -7.73
N PRO A 138 -9.38 7.13 -6.48
CA PRO A 138 -8.66 6.45 -5.40
C PRO A 138 -8.17 5.04 -5.76
N ARG A 139 -9.00 4.24 -6.41
CA ARG A 139 -8.61 2.87 -6.82
C ARG A 139 -7.49 2.85 -7.87
N MET A 140 -7.40 3.87 -8.74
CA MET A 140 -6.29 3.99 -9.69
C MET A 140 -4.98 4.35 -8.96
N LYS A 141 -5.05 5.24 -7.99
CA LYS A 141 -3.89 5.60 -7.14
C LYS A 141 -3.39 4.39 -6.35
N GLU A 142 -4.30 3.62 -5.78
CA GLU A 142 -4.00 2.39 -5.06
C GLU A 142 -3.29 1.36 -5.97
N ALA A 143 -3.82 1.11 -7.17
CA ALA A 143 -3.22 0.19 -8.13
C ALA A 143 -1.81 0.63 -8.57
N LEU A 144 -1.60 1.93 -8.82
CA LEU A 144 -0.28 2.50 -9.13
C LEU A 144 0.69 2.34 -7.96
N PHE A 145 0.24 2.61 -6.73
CA PHE A 145 1.06 2.43 -5.52
C PHE A 145 1.50 0.98 -5.35
N LEU A 146 0.57 0.03 -5.43
CA LEU A 146 0.89 -1.39 -5.31
C LEU A 146 1.84 -1.88 -6.41
N ARG A 147 1.70 -1.36 -7.65
CA ARG A 147 2.54 -1.77 -8.78
C ARG A 147 3.93 -1.16 -8.74
N PHE A 148 4.02 0.15 -8.49
CA PHE A 148 5.26 0.90 -8.72
C PHE A 148 6.00 1.25 -7.42
N TYR A 149 5.33 1.36 -6.30
CA TYR A 149 5.98 1.60 -5.01
C TYR A 149 6.25 0.30 -4.26
N GLU A 150 5.28 -0.64 -4.29
CA GLU A 150 5.42 -1.93 -3.63
C GLU A 150 5.98 -3.03 -4.55
N ASP A 151 6.18 -2.73 -5.83
CA ASP A 151 6.70 -3.64 -6.87
C ASP A 151 5.97 -4.99 -6.93
N LEU A 152 4.65 -4.97 -6.77
CA LEU A 152 3.86 -6.20 -6.81
C LEU A 152 3.49 -6.59 -8.24
N PRO A 153 3.47 -7.89 -8.57
CA PRO A 153 2.97 -8.39 -9.83
C PRO A 153 1.46 -8.16 -9.95
N PHE A 154 0.95 -8.08 -11.18
CA PHE A 154 -0.48 -7.80 -11.44
C PHE A 154 -1.43 -8.81 -10.81
N GLU A 155 -1.02 -10.04 -10.69
CA GLU A 155 -1.78 -11.12 -10.05
C GLU A 155 -2.01 -10.84 -8.56
N ASP A 156 -0.94 -10.45 -7.85
CA ASP A 156 -1.03 -10.11 -6.43
C ASP A 156 -1.87 -8.85 -6.20
N ILE A 157 -1.72 -7.83 -7.08
CA ILE A 157 -2.55 -6.63 -7.03
C ILE A 157 -4.03 -6.97 -7.22
N ALA A 158 -4.34 -7.87 -8.17
CA ALA A 158 -5.69 -8.35 -8.40
C ALA A 158 -6.26 -9.04 -7.15
N ALA A 159 -5.45 -9.90 -6.51
CA ALA A 159 -5.82 -10.58 -5.28
C ALA A 159 -6.01 -9.63 -4.09
N ILE A 160 -5.14 -8.61 -3.95
CA ILE A 160 -5.24 -7.58 -2.90
C ILE A 160 -6.48 -6.71 -3.09
N MET A 161 -6.72 -6.24 -4.31
CA MET A 161 -7.83 -5.34 -4.65
C MET A 161 -9.17 -6.05 -4.86
N GLU A 162 -9.18 -7.39 -4.81
CA GLU A 162 -10.36 -8.26 -5.03
C GLU A 162 -11.06 -7.97 -6.38
N ILE A 163 -10.27 -7.92 -7.44
CA ILE A 163 -10.71 -7.74 -8.82
C ILE A 163 -9.96 -8.71 -9.73
N ASP A 164 -10.41 -8.87 -10.96
CA ASP A 164 -9.67 -9.67 -11.95
C ASP A 164 -8.43 -8.94 -12.46
N GLN A 165 -7.43 -9.71 -12.87
CA GLN A 165 -6.14 -9.20 -13.34
C GLN A 165 -6.29 -8.28 -14.56
N ARG A 166 -7.23 -8.54 -15.46
CA ARG A 166 -7.51 -7.71 -16.63
C ARG A 166 -8.01 -6.32 -16.21
N SER A 167 -8.82 -6.26 -15.15
CA SER A 167 -9.27 -4.98 -14.56
C SER A 167 -8.11 -4.19 -13.98
N VAL A 168 -7.10 -4.84 -13.36
CA VAL A 168 -5.89 -4.15 -12.88
C VAL A 168 -5.12 -3.54 -14.06
N TYR A 169 -4.88 -4.32 -15.13
CA TYR A 169 -4.22 -3.80 -16.34
C TYR A 169 -4.95 -2.58 -16.90
N LYS A 170 -6.27 -2.69 -17.09
CA LYS A 170 -7.09 -1.59 -17.61
C LYS A 170 -7.04 -0.36 -16.70
N MET A 171 -7.05 -0.57 -15.39
CA MET A 171 -6.99 0.51 -14.40
C MET A 171 -5.66 1.25 -14.46
N ILE A 172 -4.54 0.55 -14.50
CA ILE A 172 -3.19 1.13 -14.61
C ILE A 172 -3.03 1.83 -15.95
N TYR A 173 -3.44 1.22 -17.05
CA TYR A 173 -3.41 1.84 -18.37
C TYR A 173 -4.20 3.16 -18.40
N ASN A 174 -5.44 3.15 -17.91
CA ASN A 174 -6.28 4.35 -17.85
C ASN A 174 -5.70 5.42 -16.91
N ALA A 175 -5.01 5.01 -15.84
CA ALA A 175 -4.33 5.97 -14.95
C ALA A 175 -3.20 6.69 -15.70
N PHE A 176 -2.36 5.95 -16.45
CA PHE A 176 -1.31 6.57 -17.26
C PHE A 176 -1.87 7.47 -18.36
N ASP A 177 -2.95 7.07 -19.02
CA ASP A 177 -3.58 7.91 -20.04
C ASP A 177 -4.07 9.24 -19.45
N LYS A 178 -4.74 9.21 -18.29
CA LYS A 178 -5.15 10.41 -17.56
C LYS A 178 -3.97 11.29 -17.13
N LEU A 179 -2.89 10.67 -16.64
CA LEU A 179 -1.66 11.39 -16.27
C LEU A 179 -1.02 12.05 -17.48
N ARG A 180 -0.93 11.34 -18.61
CA ARG A 180 -0.39 11.86 -19.87
C ARG A 180 -1.18 13.10 -20.37
N GLN A 181 -2.51 13.06 -20.30
CA GLN A 181 -3.37 14.16 -20.68
C GLN A 181 -3.14 15.40 -19.80
N LYS A 182 -2.95 15.21 -18.48
CA LYS A 182 -2.71 16.30 -17.54
C LYS A 182 -1.28 16.86 -17.57
N LEU A 183 -0.32 16.02 -17.92
CA LEU A 183 1.10 16.33 -17.96
C LEU A 183 1.60 16.49 -19.41
N ALA A 184 0.75 16.98 -20.32
CA ALA A 184 1.10 17.23 -21.72
C ALA A 184 2.37 18.11 -21.79
N GLY A 185 3.46 17.55 -22.38
CA GLY A 185 4.79 18.16 -22.44
C GLY A 185 5.85 17.60 -21.48
N PHE A 186 5.48 16.68 -20.60
CA PHE A 186 6.45 15.98 -19.75
C PHE A 186 6.83 14.62 -20.38
N PRO A 187 8.10 14.27 -20.43
CA PRO A 187 8.51 12.95 -20.86
C PRO A 187 8.08 11.90 -19.81
N LEU A 188 7.52 10.79 -20.27
CA LEU A 188 6.94 9.73 -19.41
C LEU A 188 7.89 9.17 -18.34
N TRP A 189 9.22 9.25 -18.56
CA TRP A 189 10.22 8.82 -17.58
C TRP A 189 10.25 9.70 -16.31
N THR A 190 9.77 10.94 -16.37
CA THR A 190 9.64 11.81 -15.17
C THR A 190 8.57 11.33 -14.22
N LEU A 191 7.56 10.57 -14.72
CA LEU A 191 6.57 9.91 -13.87
C LEU A 191 7.19 8.77 -13.06
N PHE A 192 8.12 8.02 -13.66
CA PHE A 192 8.87 6.98 -12.95
C PHE A 192 9.75 7.58 -11.84
N LEU A 193 10.44 8.69 -12.09
CA LEU A 193 11.25 9.38 -11.09
C LEU A 193 10.41 9.93 -9.92
N ALA A 194 9.21 10.44 -10.18
CA ALA A 194 8.34 10.99 -9.14
C ALA A 194 7.66 9.91 -8.28
N ILE A 195 7.59 8.68 -8.75
CA ILE A 195 7.05 7.52 -8.01
C ILE A 195 8.18 6.80 -7.25
N TRP A 196 9.44 6.93 -7.72
CA TRP A 196 10.62 6.20 -7.20
C TRP A 196 11.50 7.04 -6.25
N LEU A 197 11.33 8.35 -6.17
CA LEU A 197 11.98 9.28 -5.23
C LEU A 197 10.95 9.80 -4.20
#